data_e6fa74ba5ece3cab24eecc993a9ec5ea
#
_entry.id   e6fa74ba5ece3cab24eecc993a9ec5ea
#
_cell.length_a   1.000
_cell.length_b   1.000
_cell.length_c   1.000
_cell.angle_alpha   90.00
_cell.angle_beta   90.00
_cell.angle_gamma   90.00
#
_symmetry.space_group_name_H-M   'P 1'
#
loop_
_entity.id
_entity.type
_entity.pdbx_description
1 polymer ?
#
loop_
_entity_poly.entity_id
_entity_poly.type
_entity_poly.pdbx_seq_one_letter_code
_entity_poly.pdbx_strand_id
1 'polypeptide(L)'
;MRGIQARFHLNWPGFTLDVDLDLPARGVTALFGHSGSGKTTLLRCIAGLERAPQGRLAIDGDIWQDEGHWRPTHKRPLGYVFQEASLFPHLTVMGNLRYGLRRTSGARQVSLEQAIELLGIGPLLERKPDRLSGGERQRVGMARALALSPRLLLMDEPLAALDHQRKQEILPYLERLHCELDIPVIYVSHAQDEVARLADHIVVMDAGRAIAAGPLTETLARLDLPIRLGEDAGVVLDAVVAERDASWHLARVEFPGGSLWVRDSGHACGQPVRMRILA
;
A
#
# COMPACT_ATOMS: atom_id res chain seq x y z
N MET A 1 -9.44 19.97 7.03
CA MET A 1 -8.27 19.40 6.35
C MET A 1 -8.66 18.05 5.79
N ARG A 2 -8.36 17.78 4.53
CA ARG A 2 -8.56 16.45 3.92
C ARG A 2 -7.27 15.67 4.12
N GLY A 3 -7.36 14.42 4.58
CA GLY A 3 -6.21 13.52 4.79
C GLY A 3 -6.35 12.70 6.06
N ILE A 4 -5.26 11.99 6.39
CA ILE A 4 -5.18 11.12 7.55
C ILE A 4 -4.32 11.80 8.62
N GLN A 5 -4.91 12.15 9.75
CA GLN A 5 -4.19 12.66 10.91
C GLN A 5 -4.05 11.52 11.91
N ALA A 6 -2.82 11.08 12.16
CA ALA A 6 -2.53 9.96 13.03
C ALA A 6 -1.47 10.33 14.07
N ARG A 7 -1.90 10.57 15.30
CA ARG A 7 -1.02 10.78 16.45
C ARG A 7 -1.23 9.65 17.43
N PHE A 8 -0.16 8.94 17.76
CA PHE A 8 -0.20 7.83 18.70
C PHE A 8 1.00 7.82 19.62
N HIS A 9 0.73 7.69 20.90
CA HIS A 9 1.74 7.35 21.88
C HIS A 9 1.34 6.06 22.61
N LEU A 10 2.16 5.02 22.46
CA LEU A 10 1.94 3.70 23.03
C LEU A 10 3.26 3.18 23.59
N ASN A 11 3.27 2.84 24.87
CA ASN A 11 4.47 2.39 25.55
C ASN A 11 4.29 0.94 26.03
N TRP A 12 5.18 0.07 25.58
CA TRP A 12 5.30 -1.32 26.00
C TRP A 12 6.70 -1.58 26.59
N PRO A 13 6.88 -2.61 27.41
CA PRO A 13 8.22 -3.00 27.86
C PRO A 13 9.14 -3.23 26.65
N GLY A 14 10.18 -2.39 26.57
CA GLY A 14 11.18 -2.49 25.49
C GLY A 14 10.82 -1.84 24.16
N PHE A 15 9.63 -1.25 24.00
CA PHE A 15 9.24 -0.57 22.76
C PHE A 15 8.25 0.57 23.00
N THR A 16 8.52 1.72 22.42
CA THR A 16 7.59 2.87 22.45
C THR A 16 7.27 3.31 21.02
N LEU A 17 5.97 3.33 20.66
CA LEU A 17 5.49 4.02 19.47
C LEU A 17 5.17 5.46 19.82
N ASP A 18 5.81 6.40 19.13
CA ASP A 18 5.59 7.84 19.31
C ASP A 18 5.61 8.52 17.93
N VAL A 19 4.44 8.78 17.40
CA VAL A 19 4.26 9.33 16.05
C VAL A 19 3.23 10.43 16.00
N ASP A 20 3.48 11.43 15.15
CA ASP A 20 2.57 12.52 14.79
C ASP A 20 2.65 12.73 13.29
N LEU A 21 1.62 12.31 12.54
CA LEU A 21 1.62 12.21 11.08
C LEU A 21 0.39 12.86 10.47
N ASP A 22 0.64 13.68 9.45
CA ASP A 22 -0.37 14.15 8.51
C ASP A 22 -0.09 13.51 7.14
N LEU A 23 -0.97 12.58 6.71
CA LEU A 23 -0.79 11.82 5.47
C LEU A 23 -1.82 12.25 4.42
N PRO A 24 -1.51 12.09 3.11
CA PRO A 24 -2.41 12.42 2.02
C PRO A 24 -3.76 11.69 2.11
N ALA A 25 -4.81 12.34 1.59
CA ALA A 25 -6.16 11.78 1.48
C ALA A 25 -6.28 10.74 0.34
N ARG A 26 -5.27 10.60 -0.51
CA ARG A 26 -5.27 9.79 -1.74
C ARG A 26 -3.89 9.24 -2.01
N GLY A 27 -3.84 8.26 -2.91
CA GLY A 27 -2.61 7.63 -3.32
C GLY A 27 -2.07 6.64 -2.28
N VAL A 28 -0.86 6.18 -2.49
CA VAL A 28 -0.19 5.18 -1.67
C VAL A 28 0.86 5.83 -0.78
N THR A 29 0.68 5.74 0.53
CA THR A 29 1.69 6.09 1.53
C THR A 29 2.41 4.83 1.99
N ALA A 30 3.69 4.71 1.72
CA ALA A 30 4.50 3.61 2.22
C ALA A 30 4.98 3.89 3.66
N LEU A 31 4.79 2.92 4.54
CA LEU A 31 5.50 2.86 5.82
C LEU A 31 6.74 2.00 5.64
N PHE A 32 7.91 2.63 5.65
CA PHE A 32 9.19 2.01 5.38
C PHE A 32 10.10 2.03 6.62
N GLY A 33 10.94 1.01 6.77
CA GLY A 33 11.90 0.89 7.87
C GLY A 33 12.24 -0.58 8.15
N HIS A 34 13.27 -0.82 8.95
CA HIS A 34 13.70 -2.17 9.30
C HIS A 34 12.62 -2.96 10.09
N SER A 35 12.80 -4.27 10.22
CA SER A 35 11.94 -5.10 11.07
C SER A 35 12.00 -4.60 12.52
N GLY A 36 10.85 -4.54 13.19
CA GLY A 36 10.76 -4.02 14.56
C GLY A 36 10.68 -2.49 14.68
N SER A 37 10.74 -1.71 13.59
CA SER A 37 10.65 -0.24 13.65
C SER A 37 9.28 0.30 14.04
N GLY A 38 8.24 -0.55 14.16
CA GLY A 38 6.90 -0.14 14.62
C GLY A 38 5.85 0.03 13.53
N LYS A 39 6.13 -0.28 12.26
CA LYS A 39 5.20 -0.14 11.12
C LYS A 39 3.87 -0.87 11.33
N THR A 40 3.94 -2.16 11.62
CA THR A 40 2.75 -2.98 11.90
C THR A 40 1.99 -2.49 13.13
N THR A 41 2.69 -2.02 14.18
CA THR A 41 2.06 -1.45 15.37
C THR A 41 1.27 -0.20 15.01
N LEU A 42 1.86 0.73 14.24
CA LEU A 42 1.18 1.91 13.73
C LEU A 42 -0.05 1.54 12.89
N LEU A 43 0.11 0.59 11.97
CA LEU A 43 -0.99 0.12 11.13
C LEU A 43 -2.13 -0.47 11.97
N ARG A 44 -1.81 -1.24 13.02
CA ARG A 44 -2.79 -1.81 13.96
C ARG A 44 -3.50 -0.74 14.79
N CYS A 45 -2.81 0.34 15.20
CA CYS A 45 -3.43 1.48 15.86
C CYS A 45 -4.42 2.18 14.91
N ILE A 46 -4.05 2.42 13.65
CA ILE A 46 -4.93 3.00 12.64
C ILE A 46 -6.15 2.09 12.39
N ALA A 47 -5.96 0.78 12.36
CA ALA A 47 -7.04 -0.19 12.21
C ALA A 47 -7.96 -0.27 13.43
N GLY A 48 -7.52 0.16 14.61
CA GLY A 48 -8.21 -0.04 15.90
C GLY A 48 -8.08 -1.48 16.40
N LEU A 49 -7.11 -2.23 15.91
CA LEU A 49 -6.72 -3.55 16.44
C LEU A 49 -5.84 -3.40 17.69
N GLU A 50 -5.18 -2.25 17.81
CA GLU A 50 -4.44 -1.84 18.98
C GLU A 50 -4.96 -0.47 19.43
N ARG A 51 -5.11 -0.26 20.73
CA ARG A 51 -5.57 1.01 21.29
C ARG A 51 -4.42 1.73 21.97
N ALA A 52 -3.92 2.79 21.35
CA ALA A 52 -2.98 3.69 22.01
C ALA A 52 -3.72 4.50 23.08
N PRO A 53 -3.27 4.49 24.34
CA PRO A 53 -3.93 5.25 25.43
C PRO A 53 -3.98 6.75 25.13
N GLN A 54 -2.91 7.28 24.55
CA GLN A 54 -2.84 8.64 24.02
C GLN A 54 -2.82 8.56 22.50
N GLY A 55 -4.01 8.64 21.90
CA GLY A 55 -4.16 8.49 20.47
C GLY A 55 -5.20 9.42 19.88
N ARG A 56 -4.87 10.01 18.72
CA ARG A 56 -5.82 10.74 17.89
C ARG A 56 -5.72 10.20 16.46
N LEU A 57 -6.87 9.84 15.91
CA LEU A 57 -6.99 9.44 14.51
C LEU A 57 -8.20 10.10 13.88
N ALA A 58 -7.98 10.85 12.82
CA ALA A 58 -9.03 11.43 11.99
C ALA A 58 -8.77 11.14 10.52
N ILE A 59 -9.80 10.72 9.79
CA ILE A 59 -9.78 10.47 8.35
C ILE A 59 -10.73 11.45 7.68
N ASP A 60 -10.22 12.38 6.88
CA ASP A 60 -11.01 13.45 6.24
C ASP A 60 -11.89 14.23 7.23
N GLY A 61 -11.39 14.46 8.46
CA GLY A 61 -12.10 15.13 9.54
C GLY A 61 -13.06 14.26 10.35
N ASP A 62 -13.31 13.00 9.93
CA ASP A 62 -14.07 12.02 10.69
C ASP A 62 -13.18 11.41 11.79
N ILE A 63 -13.52 11.66 13.06
CA ILE A 63 -12.71 11.22 14.20
C ILE A 63 -12.99 9.75 14.48
N TRP A 64 -11.94 8.92 14.40
CA TRP A 64 -11.99 7.50 14.74
C TRP A 64 -11.45 7.21 16.13
N GLN A 65 -10.58 8.07 16.63
CA GLN A 65 -10.06 8.03 17.99
C GLN A 65 -9.65 9.42 18.47
N ASP A 66 -10.00 9.75 19.70
CA ASP A 66 -9.45 10.85 20.49
C ASP A 66 -9.54 10.52 21.98
N GLU A 67 -9.40 11.52 22.88
CA GLU A 67 -9.44 11.32 24.33
C GLU A 67 -10.79 10.75 24.81
N GLY A 68 -11.91 11.18 24.22
CA GLY A 68 -13.27 10.80 24.61
C GLY A 68 -13.93 9.76 23.70
N HIS A 69 -13.35 9.47 22.55
CA HIS A 69 -13.97 8.63 21.54
C HIS A 69 -13.00 7.57 21.00
N TRP A 70 -13.49 6.34 20.94
CA TRP A 70 -12.79 5.24 20.26
C TRP A 70 -13.75 4.42 19.43
N ARG A 71 -13.56 4.44 18.09
CA ARG A 71 -14.34 3.64 17.15
C ARG A 71 -13.71 2.26 17.05
N PRO A 72 -14.41 1.19 17.43
CA PRO A 72 -13.87 -0.17 17.35
C PRO A 72 -13.65 -0.59 15.88
N THR A 73 -12.71 -1.49 15.63
CA THR A 73 -12.28 -1.94 14.30
C THR A 73 -13.44 -2.27 13.37
N HIS A 74 -14.43 -3.03 13.84
CA HIS A 74 -15.58 -3.44 13.02
C HIS A 74 -16.54 -2.30 12.61
N LYS A 75 -16.37 -1.10 13.17
CA LYS A 75 -17.10 0.12 12.81
C LYS A 75 -16.24 1.10 12.00
N ARG A 76 -14.93 0.82 11.83
CA ARG A 76 -14.07 1.63 10.98
C ARG A 76 -14.28 1.21 9.52
N PRO A 77 -14.60 2.13 8.60
CA PRO A 77 -14.80 1.82 7.19
C PRO A 77 -13.44 1.64 6.50
N LEU A 78 -12.72 0.58 6.84
CA LEU A 78 -11.41 0.26 6.29
C LEU A 78 -11.35 -1.17 5.75
N GLY A 79 -10.45 -1.39 4.79
CA GLY A 79 -9.98 -2.70 4.37
C GLY A 79 -8.63 -3.00 5.00
N TYR A 80 -8.42 -4.22 5.49
CA TYR A 80 -7.12 -4.65 6.01
C TYR A 80 -6.66 -5.90 5.26
N VAL A 81 -5.48 -5.81 4.65
CA VAL A 81 -4.79 -6.92 4.01
C VAL A 81 -3.64 -7.31 4.93
N PHE A 82 -3.71 -8.50 5.49
CA PHE A 82 -2.68 -9.06 6.36
C PHE A 82 -1.54 -9.66 5.52
N GLN A 83 -0.38 -9.82 6.13
CA GLN A 83 0.78 -10.48 5.54
C GLN A 83 0.43 -11.87 5.01
N GLU A 84 -0.36 -12.65 5.78
CA GLU A 84 -1.00 -13.85 5.29
C GLU A 84 -2.45 -13.53 4.91
N ALA A 85 -2.89 -14.00 3.75
CA ALA A 85 -4.21 -13.67 3.20
C ALA A 85 -5.40 -14.05 4.11
N SER A 86 -5.20 -14.92 5.12
CA SER A 86 -6.17 -15.32 6.16
C SER A 86 -7.57 -15.59 5.61
N LEU A 87 -7.66 -16.35 4.50
CA LEU A 87 -8.94 -16.70 3.87
C LEU A 87 -9.68 -17.75 4.70
N PHE A 88 -11.01 -17.71 4.67
CA PHE A 88 -11.85 -18.72 5.31
C PHE A 88 -11.77 -20.03 4.52
N PRO A 89 -11.16 -21.11 5.06
CA PRO A 89 -10.86 -22.32 4.30
C PRO A 89 -12.11 -23.12 3.90
N HIS A 90 -13.20 -22.95 4.63
CA HIS A 90 -14.48 -23.63 4.36
C HIS A 90 -15.32 -22.96 3.28
N LEU A 91 -14.97 -21.73 2.87
CA LEU A 91 -15.68 -20.96 1.84
C LEU A 91 -14.92 -21.00 0.51
N THR A 92 -15.65 -20.90 -0.61
CA THR A 92 -15.05 -20.59 -1.91
C THR A 92 -14.49 -19.17 -1.94
N VAL A 93 -13.77 -18.79 -2.98
CA VAL A 93 -13.33 -17.41 -3.21
C VAL A 93 -14.53 -16.47 -3.19
N MET A 94 -15.58 -16.75 -3.96
CA MET A 94 -16.81 -15.95 -3.94
C MET A 94 -17.43 -15.87 -2.53
N GLY A 95 -17.42 -16.96 -1.78
CA GLY A 95 -17.88 -17.01 -0.38
C GLY A 95 -17.07 -16.08 0.53
N ASN A 96 -15.73 -16.06 0.36
CA ASN A 96 -14.83 -15.17 1.08
C ASN A 96 -15.11 -13.69 0.77
N LEU A 97 -15.30 -13.33 -0.50
CA LEU A 97 -15.62 -11.97 -0.91
C LEU A 97 -16.96 -11.49 -0.35
N ARG A 98 -17.98 -12.34 -0.40
CA ARG A 98 -19.34 -12.00 0.08
C ARG A 98 -19.48 -11.99 1.60
N TYR A 99 -18.53 -12.56 2.33
CA TYR A 99 -18.62 -12.70 3.78
C TYR A 99 -18.81 -11.36 4.51
N GLY A 100 -18.03 -10.36 4.12
CA GLY A 100 -18.10 -9.02 4.71
C GLY A 100 -19.25 -8.16 4.20
N LEU A 101 -19.70 -8.39 2.96
CA LEU A 101 -20.70 -7.55 2.27
C LEU A 101 -22.07 -7.50 2.97
N ARG A 102 -22.43 -8.58 3.68
CA ARG A 102 -23.68 -8.65 4.43
C ARG A 102 -23.72 -7.73 5.65
N ARG A 103 -22.58 -7.16 6.04
CA ARG A 103 -22.41 -6.33 7.24
C ARG A 103 -22.14 -4.87 6.92
N THR A 104 -21.98 -4.52 5.64
CA THR A 104 -21.76 -3.14 5.20
C THR A 104 -23.04 -2.56 4.63
N SER A 105 -23.44 -1.41 5.14
CA SER A 105 -24.58 -0.61 4.66
C SER A 105 -24.06 0.74 4.14
N GLY A 106 -24.54 1.20 2.99
CA GLY A 106 -24.20 2.51 2.42
C GLY A 106 -23.87 2.47 0.93
N ALA A 107 -23.66 3.66 0.35
CA ALA A 107 -23.20 3.80 -1.03
C ALA A 107 -21.78 3.23 -1.16
N ARG A 108 -21.54 2.42 -2.18
CA ARG A 108 -20.25 1.78 -2.44
C ARG A 108 -19.46 2.58 -3.45
N GLN A 109 -18.22 2.90 -3.13
CA GLN A 109 -17.27 3.48 -4.08
C GLN A 109 -16.62 2.39 -4.97
N VAL A 110 -16.43 1.18 -4.42
CA VAL A 110 -15.88 0.02 -5.15
C VAL A 110 -16.93 -1.08 -5.16
N SER A 111 -17.31 -1.56 -6.35
CA SER A 111 -18.23 -2.70 -6.47
C SER A 111 -17.48 -4.03 -6.29
N LEU A 112 -18.22 -5.11 -6.01
CA LEU A 112 -17.66 -6.45 -5.94
C LEU A 112 -17.06 -6.87 -7.31
N GLU A 113 -17.76 -6.55 -8.38
CA GLU A 113 -17.37 -6.85 -9.75
C GLU A 113 -16.07 -6.11 -10.10
N GLN A 114 -15.97 -4.84 -9.75
CA GLN A 114 -14.76 -4.04 -9.93
C GLN A 114 -13.57 -4.63 -9.14
N ALA A 115 -13.75 -5.05 -7.89
CA ALA A 115 -12.69 -5.68 -7.12
C ALA A 115 -12.23 -7.02 -7.73
N ILE A 116 -13.14 -7.81 -8.31
CA ILE A 116 -12.84 -9.06 -9.01
C ILE A 116 -12.02 -8.79 -10.27
N GLU A 117 -12.41 -7.79 -11.05
CA GLU A 117 -11.75 -7.41 -12.31
C GLU A 117 -10.37 -6.83 -12.05
N LEU A 118 -10.25 -5.86 -11.15
CA LEU A 118 -8.98 -5.23 -10.77
C LEU A 118 -7.90 -6.23 -10.39
N LEU A 119 -8.29 -7.27 -9.66
CA LEU A 119 -7.35 -8.28 -9.16
C LEU A 119 -7.30 -9.56 -10.00
N GLY A 120 -8.02 -9.60 -11.12
CA GLY A 120 -7.98 -10.70 -12.08
C GLY A 120 -8.34 -12.06 -11.47
N ILE A 121 -9.30 -12.09 -10.53
CA ILE A 121 -9.66 -13.31 -9.79
C ILE A 121 -10.93 -14.00 -10.31
N GLY A 122 -11.51 -13.51 -11.41
CA GLY A 122 -12.72 -14.08 -12.01
C GLY A 122 -12.68 -15.60 -12.19
N PRO A 123 -11.61 -16.19 -12.78
CA PRO A 123 -11.47 -17.64 -12.96
C PRO A 123 -11.32 -18.44 -11.65
N LEU A 124 -11.15 -17.77 -10.51
CA LEU A 124 -10.89 -18.41 -9.22
C LEU A 124 -12.13 -18.52 -8.32
N LEU A 125 -13.25 -17.86 -8.68
CA LEU A 125 -14.39 -17.61 -7.81
C LEU A 125 -14.99 -18.86 -7.16
N GLU A 126 -15.00 -19.98 -7.87
CA GLU A 126 -15.55 -21.24 -7.39
C GLU A 126 -14.51 -22.14 -6.68
N ARG A 127 -13.23 -21.74 -6.68
CA ARG A 127 -12.19 -22.49 -6.00
C ARG A 127 -12.21 -22.23 -4.50
N LYS A 128 -11.70 -23.19 -3.72
CA LYS A 128 -11.41 -23.04 -2.29
C LYS A 128 -9.96 -22.58 -2.09
N PRO A 129 -9.63 -21.96 -0.93
CA PRO A 129 -8.29 -21.45 -0.64
C PRO A 129 -7.16 -22.47 -0.73
N ASP A 130 -7.42 -23.74 -0.46
CA ASP A 130 -6.47 -24.86 -0.55
C ASP A 130 -6.01 -25.13 -2.00
N ARG A 131 -6.83 -24.72 -2.99
CA ARG A 131 -6.56 -24.88 -4.43
C ARG A 131 -5.98 -23.62 -5.09
N LEU A 132 -5.52 -22.67 -4.29
CA LEU A 132 -4.94 -21.42 -4.77
C LEU A 132 -3.44 -21.40 -4.53
N SER A 133 -2.69 -20.83 -5.47
CA SER A 133 -1.29 -20.46 -5.24
C SER A 133 -1.16 -19.36 -4.18
N GLY A 134 0.05 -19.13 -3.66
CA GLY A 134 0.29 -18.03 -2.70
C GLY A 134 -0.14 -16.66 -3.25
N GLY A 135 0.22 -16.37 -4.50
CA GLY A 135 -0.16 -15.13 -5.17
C GLY A 135 -1.66 -15.00 -5.43
N GLU A 136 -2.33 -16.10 -5.82
CA GLU A 136 -3.79 -16.11 -5.98
C GLU A 136 -4.49 -15.87 -4.62
N ARG A 137 -4.02 -16.51 -3.55
CA ARG A 137 -4.55 -16.26 -2.19
C ARG A 137 -4.41 -14.80 -1.80
N GLN A 138 -3.26 -14.18 -2.09
CA GLN A 138 -3.02 -12.79 -1.75
C GLN A 138 -3.94 -11.86 -2.53
N ARG A 139 -4.12 -12.06 -3.85
CA ARG A 139 -5.06 -11.28 -4.67
C ARG A 139 -6.51 -11.42 -4.16
N VAL A 140 -6.92 -12.62 -3.77
CA VAL A 140 -8.24 -12.85 -3.17
C VAL A 140 -8.38 -12.12 -1.81
N GLY A 141 -7.34 -12.10 -0.99
CA GLY A 141 -7.30 -11.34 0.26
C GLY A 141 -7.48 -9.84 0.05
N MET A 142 -6.79 -9.29 -0.94
CA MET A 142 -6.94 -7.88 -1.36
C MET A 142 -8.35 -7.60 -1.89
N ALA A 143 -8.89 -8.46 -2.76
CA ALA A 143 -10.24 -8.33 -3.28
C ALA A 143 -11.29 -8.36 -2.16
N ARG A 144 -11.12 -9.20 -1.16
CA ARG A 144 -11.99 -9.27 0.02
C ARG A 144 -11.98 -7.96 0.81
N ALA A 145 -10.80 -7.36 0.99
CA ALA A 145 -10.67 -6.07 1.66
C ALA A 145 -11.34 -4.94 0.85
N LEU A 146 -11.15 -4.91 -0.46
CA LEU A 146 -11.74 -3.94 -1.38
C LEU A 146 -13.26 -4.08 -1.52
N ALA A 147 -13.79 -5.31 -1.53
CA ALA A 147 -15.22 -5.58 -1.66
C ALA A 147 -16.05 -4.91 -0.56
N LEU A 148 -15.44 -4.56 0.58
CA LEU A 148 -16.08 -3.80 1.65
C LEU A 148 -16.29 -2.32 1.28
N SER A 149 -15.76 -1.87 0.15
CA SER A 149 -15.75 -0.46 -0.28
C SER A 149 -15.19 0.47 0.82
N PRO A 150 -13.93 0.24 1.22
CA PRO A 150 -13.33 0.96 2.34
C PRO A 150 -13.01 2.42 1.98
N ARG A 151 -13.01 3.30 3.00
CA ARG A 151 -12.49 4.67 2.91
C ARG A 151 -10.97 4.75 3.11
N LEU A 152 -10.36 3.67 3.56
CA LEU A 152 -8.92 3.54 3.80
C LEU A 152 -8.54 2.07 3.62
N LEU A 153 -7.50 1.81 2.84
CA LEU A 153 -6.95 0.47 2.65
C LEU A 153 -5.60 0.36 3.37
N LEU A 154 -5.49 -0.62 4.25
CA LEU A 154 -4.28 -0.93 5.01
C LEU A 154 -3.70 -2.24 4.51
N MET A 155 -2.42 -2.25 4.14
CA MET A 155 -1.72 -3.43 3.67
C MET A 155 -0.45 -3.67 4.51
N ASP A 156 -0.41 -4.78 5.23
CA ASP A 156 0.69 -5.14 6.11
C ASP A 156 1.58 -6.18 5.45
N GLU A 157 2.68 -5.74 4.84
CA GLU A 157 3.64 -6.57 4.12
C GLU A 157 2.98 -7.58 3.15
N PRO A 158 2.08 -7.15 2.26
CA PRO A 158 1.20 -8.08 1.53
C PRO A 158 1.94 -9.02 0.57
N LEU A 159 3.19 -8.72 0.23
CA LEU A 159 3.99 -9.53 -0.69
C LEU A 159 5.17 -10.26 -0.01
N ALA A 160 5.35 -10.11 1.32
CA ALA A 160 6.52 -10.63 2.01
C ALA A 160 6.70 -12.16 1.91
N ALA A 161 5.59 -12.90 1.88
CA ALA A 161 5.59 -14.37 1.80
C ALA A 161 5.80 -14.93 0.37
N LEU A 162 6.02 -14.06 -0.62
CA LEU A 162 6.12 -14.46 -2.02
C LEU A 162 7.57 -14.37 -2.53
N ASP A 163 7.92 -15.30 -3.40
CA ASP A 163 9.16 -15.24 -4.15
C ASP A 163 9.14 -14.08 -5.18
N HIS A 164 10.31 -13.74 -5.69
CA HIS A 164 10.48 -12.60 -6.62
C HIS A 164 9.58 -12.70 -7.86
N GLN A 165 9.46 -13.89 -8.46
CA GLN A 165 8.65 -14.09 -9.65
C GLN A 165 7.17 -13.80 -9.37
N ARG A 166 6.64 -14.34 -8.27
CA ARG A 166 5.24 -14.12 -7.87
C ARG A 166 4.97 -12.68 -7.46
N LYS A 167 5.95 -11.98 -6.87
CA LYS A 167 5.83 -10.54 -6.63
C LYS A 167 5.63 -9.76 -7.92
N GLN A 168 6.41 -10.07 -8.96
CA GLN A 168 6.29 -9.43 -10.27
C GLN A 168 4.93 -9.70 -10.95
N GLU A 169 4.31 -10.85 -10.68
CA GLU A 169 2.96 -11.17 -11.17
C GLU A 169 1.87 -10.32 -10.48
N ILE A 170 2.08 -9.92 -9.21
CA ILE A 170 1.06 -9.19 -8.43
C ILE A 170 1.21 -7.67 -8.53
N LEU A 171 2.43 -7.17 -8.64
CA LEU A 171 2.69 -5.73 -8.70
C LEU A 171 1.84 -4.99 -9.73
N PRO A 172 1.61 -5.48 -10.96
CA PRO A 172 0.73 -4.82 -11.92
C PRO A 172 -0.73 -4.64 -11.42
N TYR A 173 -1.23 -5.56 -10.60
CA TYR A 173 -2.58 -5.42 -10.01
C TYR A 173 -2.61 -4.33 -8.93
N LEU A 174 -1.52 -4.17 -8.17
CA LEU A 174 -1.38 -3.09 -7.18
C LEU A 174 -1.23 -1.73 -7.86
N GLU A 175 -0.51 -1.66 -8.97
CA GLU A 175 -0.43 -0.45 -9.79
C GLU A 175 -1.79 -0.05 -10.37
N ARG A 176 -2.53 -1.00 -10.91
CA ARG A 176 -3.90 -0.75 -11.37
C ARG A 176 -4.79 -0.27 -10.23
N LEU A 177 -4.70 -0.89 -9.06
CA LEU A 177 -5.44 -0.47 -7.87
C LEU A 177 -5.10 0.98 -7.49
N HIS A 178 -3.82 1.35 -7.52
CA HIS A 178 -3.37 2.71 -7.28
C HIS A 178 -3.93 3.70 -8.30
N CYS A 179 -3.92 3.35 -9.60
CA CYS A 179 -4.40 4.24 -10.67
C CYS A 179 -5.92 4.37 -10.74
N GLU A 180 -6.67 3.30 -10.43
CA GLU A 180 -8.11 3.23 -10.66
C GLU A 180 -8.94 3.57 -9.41
N LEU A 181 -8.35 3.51 -8.21
CA LEU A 181 -9.07 3.76 -6.97
C LEU A 181 -8.67 5.07 -6.31
N ASP A 182 -9.67 5.90 -6.03
CA ASP A 182 -9.50 7.19 -5.36
C ASP A 182 -9.65 7.07 -3.82
N ILE A 183 -8.98 6.07 -3.25
CA ILE A 183 -8.94 5.82 -1.80
C ILE A 183 -7.49 5.85 -1.30
N PRO A 184 -7.21 6.40 -0.10
CA PRO A 184 -5.87 6.33 0.47
C PRO A 184 -5.51 4.90 0.82
N VAL A 185 -4.25 4.55 0.51
CA VAL A 185 -3.66 3.25 0.84
C VAL A 185 -2.46 3.49 1.75
N ILE A 186 -2.41 2.80 2.90
CA ILE A 186 -1.19 2.71 3.72
C ILE A 186 -0.57 1.34 3.47
N TYR A 187 0.63 1.34 2.92
CA TYR A 187 1.34 0.15 2.47
C TYR A 187 2.60 -0.07 3.30
N VAL A 188 2.63 -1.12 4.10
CA VAL A 188 3.84 -1.51 4.84
C VAL A 188 4.69 -2.41 3.98
N SER A 189 5.94 -2.03 3.77
CA SER A 189 6.95 -2.88 3.14
C SER A 189 8.36 -2.52 3.61
N HIS A 190 9.25 -3.49 3.56
CA HIS A 190 10.69 -3.29 3.70
C HIS A 190 11.42 -3.48 2.35
N ALA A 191 10.68 -3.82 1.29
CA ALA A 191 11.20 -4.01 -0.05
C ALA A 191 11.19 -2.67 -0.82
N GLN A 192 12.38 -2.20 -1.16
CA GLN A 192 12.57 -0.90 -1.82
C GLN A 192 11.91 -0.84 -3.20
N ASP A 193 12.00 -1.94 -3.96
CA ASP A 193 11.41 -2.02 -5.30
C ASP A 193 9.89 -1.87 -5.26
N GLU A 194 9.24 -2.45 -4.23
CA GLU A 194 7.81 -2.30 -4.03
C GLU A 194 7.45 -0.83 -3.71
N VAL A 195 8.21 -0.21 -2.79
CA VAL A 195 7.98 1.19 -2.40
C VAL A 195 8.24 2.14 -3.55
N ALA A 196 9.36 1.98 -4.26
CA ALA A 196 9.70 2.81 -5.40
C ALA A 196 8.66 2.75 -6.52
N ARG A 197 8.02 1.59 -6.70
CA ARG A 197 7.06 1.33 -7.76
C ARG A 197 5.65 1.80 -7.42
N LEU A 198 5.23 1.65 -6.16
CA LEU A 198 3.84 1.83 -5.74
C LEU A 198 3.58 3.13 -4.99
N ALA A 199 4.56 3.68 -4.23
CA ALA A 199 4.28 4.75 -3.29
C ALA A 199 4.39 6.14 -3.91
N ASP A 200 3.48 7.04 -3.53
CA ASP A 200 3.54 8.49 -3.81
C ASP A 200 4.17 9.25 -2.65
N HIS A 201 3.94 8.74 -1.45
CA HIS A 201 4.38 9.32 -0.20
C HIS A 201 5.05 8.24 0.65
N ILE A 202 6.06 8.60 1.42
CA ILE A 202 6.78 7.69 2.30
C ILE A 202 6.86 8.24 3.72
N VAL A 203 6.65 7.36 4.69
CA VAL A 203 6.97 7.58 6.10
C VAL A 203 8.06 6.61 6.49
N VAL A 204 9.18 7.15 6.91
CA VAL A 204 10.30 6.35 7.37
C VAL A 204 10.25 6.19 8.85
N MET A 205 10.20 4.95 9.28
CA MET A 205 10.10 4.60 10.69
C MET A 205 11.38 3.98 11.23
N ASP A 206 11.79 4.47 12.39
CA ASP A 206 12.87 3.90 13.18
C ASP A 206 12.53 3.91 14.66
N ALA A 207 12.78 2.80 15.36
CA ALA A 207 12.58 2.65 16.80
C ALA A 207 11.25 3.25 17.33
N GLY A 208 10.15 3.03 16.60
CA GLY A 208 8.82 3.49 16.95
C GLY A 208 8.51 4.96 16.64
N ARG A 209 9.39 5.65 15.95
CA ARG A 209 9.24 7.05 15.54
C ARG A 209 9.23 7.22 14.04
N ALA A 210 8.54 8.24 13.55
CA ALA A 210 8.67 8.69 12.17
C ALA A 210 9.85 9.67 12.10
N ILE A 211 10.93 9.25 11.43
CA ILE A 211 12.15 10.07 11.28
C ILE A 211 12.12 10.95 10.03
N ALA A 212 11.28 10.58 9.04
CA ALA A 212 10.97 11.41 7.88
C ALA A 212 9.59 11.05 7.34
N ALA A 213 8.91 12.03 6.76
CA ALA A 213 7.68 11.86 6.02
C ALA A 213 7.62 12.91 4.90
N GLY A 214 7.15 12.51 3.70
CA GLY A 214 7.05 13.42 2.56
C GLY A 214 6.79 12.68 1.24
N PRO A 215 6.71 13.42 0.13
CA PRO A 215 6.67 12.84 -1.21
C PRO A 215 7.83 11.88 -1.40
N LEU A 216 7.59 10.76 -2.09
CA LEU A 216 8.57 9.68 -2.24
C LEU A 216 9.88 10.19 -2.83
N THR A 217 9.82 10.89 -3.97
CA THR A 217 11.00 11.36 -4.71
C THR A 217 11.85 12.33 -3.89
N GLU A 218 11.21 13.26 -3.18
CA GLU A 218 11.90 14.25 -2.33
C GLU A 218 12.55 13.58 -1.11
N THR A 219 11.83 12.66 -0.48
CA THR A 219 12.31 11.98 0.74
C THR A 219 13.46 11.03 0.43
N LEU A 220 13.41 10.32 -0.71
CA LEU A 220 14.48 9.43 -1.14
C LEU A 220 15.73 10.17 -1.63
N ALA A 221 15.61 11.43 -2.06
CA ALA A 221 16.76 12.28 -2.43
C ALA A 221 17.54 12.81 -1.21
N ARG A 222 17.01 12.68 0.01
CA ARG A 222 17.64 13.14 1.24
C ARG A 222 18.83 12.28 1.63
N LEU A 223 20.03 12.88 1.68
CA LEU A 223 21.29 12.21 2.05
C LEU A 223 21.49 12.08 3.57
N ASP A 224 20.73 12.84 4.37
CA ASP A 224 20.82 12.88 5.84
C ASP A 224 20.04 11.77 6.53
N LEU A 225 19.23 11.03 5.80
CA LEU A 225 18.46 9.94 6.38
C LEU A 225 19.34 8.69 6.54
N PRO A 226 19.27 7.99 7.69
CA PRO A 226 20.03 6.77 7.94
C PRO A 226 19.52 5.58 7.10
N ILE A 227 18.66 5.85 6.14
CA ILE A 227 18.13 4.87 5.23
C ILE A 227 19.12 4.73 4.08
N ARG A 228 20.03 3.80 4.23
CA ARG A 228 20.64 3.23 3.03
C ARG A 228 19.56 2.35 2.40
N LEU A 229 19.03 2.81 1.28
CA LEU A 229 18.17 1.99 0.42
C LEU A 229 19.00 0.85 -0.17
N GLY A 230 19.52 -0.06 0.69
CA GLY A 230 20.35 -1.21 0.34
C GLY A 230 21.72 -0.87 -0.24
N GLU A 231 22.43 -1.90 -0.68
CA GLU A 231 23.71 -1.76 -1.40
C GLU A 231 23.51 -1.07 -2.77
N ASP A 232 22.28 -1.06 -3.30
CA ASP A 232 21.87 -0.39 -4.53
C ASP A 232 21.20 0.95 -4.22
N ALA A 233 21.96 1.92 -3.72
CA ALA A 233 21.48 3.29 -3.63
C ALA A 233 21.00 3.75 -5.02
N GLY A 234 19.74 4.16 -5.12
CA GLY A 234 19.13 4.57 -6.38
C GLY A 234 18.23 5.78 -6.21
N VAL A 235 18.09 6.56 -7.26
CA VAL A 235 17.16 7.69 -7.32
C VAL A 235 15.90 7.24 -8.07
N VAL A 236 14.74 7.61 -7.53
CA VAL A 236 13.45 7.43 -8.21
C VAL A 236 13.09 8.72 -8.90
N LEU A 237 12.77 8.64 -10.19
CA LEU A 237 12.40 9.77 -11.03
C LEU A 237 11.05 9.52 -11.67
N ASP A 238 10.18 10.53 -11.64
CA ASP A 238 8.98 10.54 -12.45
C ASP A 238 9.36 11.05 -13.85
N ALA A 239 8.95 10.30 -14.88
CA ALA A 239 9.31 10.55 -16.27
C ALA A 239 8.10 10.31 -17.19
N VAL A 240 8.21 10.72 -18.43
CA VAL A 240 7.22 10.47 -19.48
C VAL A 240 7.89 9.76 -20.65
N VAL A 241 7.25 8.75 -21.20
CA VAL A 241 7.72 8.09 -22.42
C VAL A 241 7.58 9.04 -23.58
N ALA A 242 8.70 9.53 -24.14
CA ALA A 242 8.72 10.50 -25.23
C ALA A 242 8.74 9.78 -26.60
N GLU A 243 9.51 8.71 -26.71
CA GLU A 243 9.77 8.03 -27.98
C GLU A 243 10.02 6.54 -27.76
N ARG A 244 9.73 5.71 -28.76
CA ARG A 244 10.04 4.27 -28.73
C ARG A 244 10.80 3.88 -29.98
N ASP A 245 11.90 3.14 -29.81
CA ASP A 245 12.67 2.53 -30.87
C ASP A 245 12.42 1.01 -30.87
N ALA A 246 11.59 0.59 -31.80
CA ALA A 246 11.23 -0.83 -31.93
C ALA A 246 12.39 -1.70 -32.42
N SER A 247 13.37 -1.13 -33.12
CA SER A 247 14.52 -1.86 -33.66
C SER A 247 15.50 -2.26 -32.55
N TRP A 248 15.65 -1.41 -31.56
CA TRP A 248 16.56 -1.63 -30.43
C TRP A 248 15.83 -2.03 -29.14
N HIS A 249 14.50 -2.11 -29.17
CA HIS A 249 13.66 -2.37 -27.99
C HIS A 249 13.94 -1.38 -26.86
N LEU A 250 14.10 -0.11 -27.20
CA LEU A 250 14.35 0.98 -26.28
C LEU A 250 13.19 1.99 -26.28
N ALA A 251 12.99 2.63 -25.15
CA ALA A 251 12.13 3.80 -25.00
C ALA A 251 12.92 4.97 -24.45
N ARG A 252 12.75 6.16 -25.04
CA ARG A 252 13.30 7.39 -24.50
C ARG A 252 12.32 7.98 -23.52
N VAL A 253 12.77 8.17 -22.30
CA VAL A 253 11.99 8.77 -21.23
C VAL A 253 12.56 10.13 -20.89
N GLU A 254 11.67 11.11 -20.69
CA GLU A 254 11.99 12.49 -20.34
C GLU A 254 11.58 12.75 -18.89
N PHE A 255 12.46 13.45 -18.15
CA PHE A 255 12.25 13.84 -16.76
C PHE A 255 12.82 15.26 -16.51
N PRO A 256 12.44 15.95 -15.43
CA PRO A 256 13.02 17.25 -15.09
C PRO A 256 14.55 17.15 -14.97
N GLY A 257 15.27 17.75 -15.93
CA GLY A 257 16.73 17.75 -15.98
C GLY A 257 17.35 16.92 -17.10
N GLY A 258 16.57 16.13 -17.88
CA GLY A 258 17.15 15.40 -19.01
C GLY A 258 16.27 14.29 -19.60
N SER A 259 16.90 13.44 -20.37
CA SER A 259 16.27 12.24 -20.93
C SER A 259 17.24 11.06 -20.91
N LEU A 260 16.69 9.86 -20.86
CA LEU A 260 17.46 8.60 -20.92
C LEU A 260 16.78 7.60 -21.85
N TRP A 261 17.59 6.77 -22.50
CA TRP A 261 17.12 5.58 -23.18
C TRP A 261 17.11 4.41 -22.22
N VAL A 262 15.96 3.79 -22.05
CA VAL A 262 15.74 2.62 -21.18
C VAL A 262 15.17 1.47 -21.99
N ARG A 263 15.20 0.27 -21.43
CA ARG A 263 14.54 -0.89 -22.07
C ARG A 263 13.05 -0.61 -22.22
N ASP A 264 12.52 -0.82 -23.41
CA ASP A 264 11.08 -0.67 -23.68
C ASP A 264 10.26 -1.72 -22.90
N SER A 265 9.44 -1.26 -21.99
CA SER A 265 8.50 -2.07 -21.18
C SER A 265 7.08 -2.07 -21.75
N GLY A 266 6.88 -1.51 -22.96
CA GLY A 266 5.59 -1.54 -23.66
C GLY A 266 4.66 -0.35 -23.35
N HIS A 267 5.10 0.61 -22.57
CA HIS A 267 4.31 1.82 -22.26
C HIS A 267 4.12 2.69 -23.50
N ALA A 268 2.94 3.31 -23.64
CA ALA A 268 2.66 4.21 -24.76
C ALA A 268 3.42 5.54 -24.64
N CYS A 269 3.74 6.16 -25.81
CA CYS A 269 4.26 7.54 -25.82
C CYS A 269 3.26 8.49 -25.15
N GLY A 270 3.77 9.41 -24.31
CA GLY A 270 2.97 10.32 -23.48
C GLY A 270 2.54 9.71 -22.13
N GLN A 271 2.76 8.42 -21.91
CA GLN A 271 2.41 7.78 -20.65
C GLN A 271 3.41 8.19 -19.55
N PRO A 272 2.95 8.65 -18.37
CA PRO A 272 3.80 8.84 -17.22
C PRO A 272 4.31 7.49 -16.71
N VAL A 273 5.59 7.44 -16.38
CA VAL A 273 6.28 6.26 -15.87
C VAL A 273 7.17 6.66 -14.71
N ARG A 274 7.39 5.74 -13.80
CA ARG A 274 8.35 5.91 -12.73
C ARG A 274 9.58 5.04 -13.01
N MET A 275 10.74 5.62 -12.88
CA MET A 275 12.01 4.99 -13.21
C MET A 275 12.92 5.02 -11.98
N ARG A 276 13.62 3.91 -11.72
CA ARG A 276 14.68 3.84 -10.69
C ARG A 276 16.03 3.75 -11.38
N ILE A 277 16.93 4.66 -11.03
CA ILE A 277 18.33 4.64 -11.48
C ILE A 277 19.14 4.11 -10.30
N LEU A 278 19.83 3.00 -10.51
CA LEU A 278 20.77 2.44 -9.55
C LEU A 278 22.13 3.09 -9.70
N ALA A 279 22.79 3.38 -8.58
CA ALA A 279 24.13 3.97 -8.58
C ALA A 279 25.23 2.91 -8.78
#